data_b5a702e6aeae41b783195cb1534c15b8
#
_entry.id   b5a702e6aeae41b783195cb1534c15b8
#
_cell.length_a   1.000
_cell.length_b   1.000
_cell.length_c   1.000
_cell.angle_alpha   90.00
_cell.angle_beta   90.00
_cell.angle_gamma   90.00
#
_symmetry.space_group_name_H-M   'P 1'
#
loop_
_entity.id
_entity.type
_entity.pdbx_description
1 polymer ?
#
loop_
_entity_poly.entity_id
_entity_poly.type
_entity_poly.pdbx_seq_one_letter_code
_entity_poly.pdbx_strand_id
1 'polypeptide(L)'
;QGATILNASIRFTSEKFNVAGTSLVISAEASASSSAFSSSNNNLSERSKTAANIEWSTDNSFPASGEVITTPDISAVIQEVVDLSAWCGGKNINILIEGTSADPASAREVRASDVGQSGAPQLVVSYDDSTASGCVQGEGIYQVADAKDNSEEDVNGYPNTGGELSFNSSYNDYIGVRFRNVNIPQGAVITDAYLEFTAYSTRTYGNPSMRIRGVADDDASDFHPNRRYRLRNLPKTSGITWSMPDFYNNYVYRTPDISGIVKQIVDRSGWQSGNDMAFVMDNFVSYRGAHTYNSPSKAPKLIVKFNGAATPGASATVREHLVSKIDELSANGFTPIVDTLLEAANYYGGRSVDYGRKRGENDVNWSVRRSTRVSHRSSYLGADSIL
;
A
#
# COMPACT_ATOMS: atom_id res chain seq x y z
N GLN A 1 9.91 -10.61 7.15
CA GLN A 1 10.51 -11.30 6.01
C GLN A 1 11.89 -11.83 6.38
N GLY A 2 12.26 -13.03 5.90
CA GLY A 2 13.60 -13.60 6.14
C GLY A 2 13.88 -14.06 7.59
N ALA A 3 12.87 -14.14 8.45
CA ALA A 3 13.00 -14.82 9.74
C ALA A 3 13.13 -16.34 9.52
N THR A 4 13.93 -17.01 10.33
CA THR A 4 14.07 -18.46 10.28
C THR A 4 12.98 -19.10 11.13
N ILE A 5 12.13 -19.94 10.54
CA ILE A 5 11.10 -20.67 11.28
C ILE A 5 11.73 -21.92 11.89
N LEU A 6 11.83 -21.94 13.21
CA LEU A 6 12.48 -23.02 13.95
C LEU A 6 11.55 -24.22 14.15
N ASN A 7 10.26 -23.96 14.35
CA ASN A 7 9.22 -24.97 14.47
C ASN A 7 7.85 -24.32 14.21
N ALA A 8 6.95 -25.04 13.59
CA ALA A 8 5.57 -24.61 13.43
C ALA A 8 4.63 -25.79 13.51
N SER A 9 3.49 -25.64 14.17
CA SER A 9 2.47 -26.67 14.26
C SER A 9 1.09 -26.06 14.46
N ILE A 10 0.04 -26.82 14.10
CA ILE A 10 -1.33 -26.42 14.39
C ILE A 10 -1.87 -27.33 15.50
N ARG A 11 -2.47 -26.70 16.50
CA ARG A 11 -3.20 -27.37 17.56
C ARG A 11 -4.68 -27.34 17.23
N PHE A 12 -5.30 -28.51 17.18
CA PHE A 12 -6.74 -28.67 17.02
C PHE A 12 -7.34 -29.26 18.28
N THR A 13 -8.55 -28.84 18.62
CA THR A 13 -9.36 -29.51 19.63
C THR A 13 -10.27 -30.50 18.92
N SER A 14 -10.17 -31.78 19.25
CA SER A 14 -11.02 -32.83 18.68
C SER A 14 -12.49 -32.59 19.06
N GLU A 15 -13.38 -32.71 18.09
CA GLU A 15 -14.82 -32.72 18.33
C GLU A 15 -15.36 -34.14 18.52
N LYS A 16 -14.74 -35.15 17.85
CA LYS A 16 -15.24 -36.50 17.86
C LYS A 16 -14.11 -37.52 17.77
N PHE A 17 -14.23 -38.53 18.61
CA PHE A 17 -13.35 -39.70 18.54
C PHE A 17 -13.54 -40.50 17.23
N ASN A 18 -12.42 -40.91 16.62
CA ASN A 18 -12.45 -41.76 15.44
C ASN A 18 -11.27 -42.74 15.44
N VAL A 19 -11.48 -44.00 15.03
CA VAL A 19 -10.48 -45.09 15.03
C VAL A 19 -9.90 -45.39 13.65
N ALA A 20 -10.52 -44.89 12.56
CA ALA A 20 -10.02 -45.13 11.23
C ALA A 20 -8.78 -44.31 10.94
N GLY A 21 -7.79 -44.83 10.26
CA GLY A 21 -6.64 -44.05 9.76
C GLY A 21 -7.05 -43.06 8.69
N THR A 22 -6.37 -41.94 8.62
CA THR A 22 -6.50 -40.99 7.50
C THR A 22 -5.15 -40.39 7.16
N SER A 23 -4.96 -40.01 5.90
CA SER A 23 -3.80 -39.28 5.45
C SER A 23 -4.24 -37.89 4.97
N LEU A 24 -3.59 -36.90 5.46
CA LEU A 24 -3.84 -35.48 5.17
C LEU A 24 -2.56 -34.85 4.61
N VAL A 25 -2.71 -33.86 3.75
CA VAL A 25 -1.60 -33.07 3.27
C VAL A 25 -1.83 -31.60 3.72
N ILE A 26 -0.84 -31.05 4.40
CA ILE A 26 -0.87 -29.66 4.89
C ILE A 26 0.02 -28.82 4.02
N SER A 27 -0.52 -27.75 3.44
CA SER A 27 0.17 -26.71 2.70
C SER A 27 -0.31 -25.32 3.15
N ALA A 28 0.31 -24.25 2.67
CA ALA A 28 -0.22 -22.90 2.83
C ALA A 28 -0.55 -22.30 1.46
N GLU A 29 -1.36 -21.25 1.45
CA GLU A 29 -1.49 -20.43 0.27
C GLU A 29 -0.17 -19.68 0.00
N ALA A 30 0.38 -19.85 -1.21
CA ALA A 30 1.60 -19.17 -1.65
C ALA A 30 1.33 -17.67 -1.89
N SER A 31 0.99 -16.95 -0.83
CA SER A 31 0.60 -15.55 -0.85
C SER A 31 1.21 -14.81 0.33
N ALA A 32 1.78 -13.64 0.07
CA ALA A 32 2.32 -12.77 1.11
C ALA A 32 1.24 -12.11 1.98
N SER A 33 -0.03 -12.16 1.56
CA SER A 33 -1.18 -11.70 2.33
C SER A 33 -2.44 -12.40 1.82
N SER A 34 -2.78 -13.51 2.44
CA SER A 34 -3.91 -14.34 2.03
C SER A 34 -5.25 -13.63 2.22
N SER A 35 -6.12 -13.72 1.23
CA SER A 35 -7.49 -13.23 1.32
C SER A 35 -8.36 -14.14 2.15
N ALA A 36 -9.40 -13.59 2.79
CA ALA A 36 -10.40 -14.38 3.49
C ALA A 36 -11.05 -15.43 2.58
N PHE A 37 -11.50 -16.52 3.18
CA PHE A 37 -12.28 -17.53 2.46
C PHE A 37 -13.67 -16.99 2.12
N SER A 38 -14.19 -17.41 0.99
CA SER A 38 -15.53 -17.03 0.51
C SER A 38 -16.36 -18.25 0.15
N SER A 39 -17.65 -18.06 -0.06
CA SER A 39 -18.58 -19.11 -0.52
C SER A 39 -18.53 -19.35 -2.04
N SER A 40 -17.63 -18.72 -2.78
CA SER A 40 -17.46 -18.94 -4.22
C SER A 40 -17.02 -20.38 -4.49
N ASN A 41 -17.51 -20.95 -5.59
CA ASN A 41 -17.09 -22.28 -6.01
C ASN A 41 -15.57 -22.34 -6.18
N ASN A 42 -14.97 -23.44 -5.76
CA ASN A 42 -13.53 -23.72 -5.86
C ASN A 42 -12.62 -22.74 -5.08
N ASN A 43 -13.17 -21.91 -4.19
CA ASN A 43 -12.39 -20.90 -3.47
C ASN A 43 -11.19 -21.45 -2.69
N LEU A 44 -11.23 -22.73 -2.25
CA LEU A 44 -10.11 -23.38 -1.58
C LEU A 44 -9.19 -24.09 -2.57
N SER A 45 -9.76 -24.87 -3.50
CA SER A 45 -8.99 -25.75 -4.39
C SER A 45 -8.17 -25.01 -5.46
N GLU A 46 -8.62 -23.81 -5.87
CA GLU A 46 -7.94 -22.99 -6.89
C GLU A 46 -6.87 -22.06 -6.31
N ARG A 47 -6.69 -22.02 -4.99
CA ARG A 47 -5.62 -21.22 -4.39
C ARG A 47 -4.26 -21.81 -4.73
N SER A 48 -3.33 -20.92 -5.10
CA SER A 48 -1.93 -21.30 -5.30
C SER A 48 -1.35 -21.78 -3.97
N LYS A 49 -0.76 -22.97 -3.96
CA LYS A 49 -0.21 -23.59 -2.76
C LYS A 49 1.30 -23.46 -2.72
N THR A 50 1.86 -23.49 -1.53
CA THR A 50 3.30 -23.65 -1.33
C THR A 50 3.79 -24.95 -1.97
N ALA A 51 5.04 -24.96 -2.45
CA ALA A 51 5.69 -26.19 -2.92
C ALA A 51 6.00 -27.11 -1.73
N ALA A 52 6.40 -26.53 -0.61
CA ALA A 52 6.52 -27.24 0.65
C ALA A 52 5.15 -27.69 1.13
N ASN A 53 5.04 -28.96 1.47
CA ASN A 53 3.87 -29.57 2.08
C ASN A 53 4.30 -30.67 3.04
N ILE A 54 3.44 -30.99 3.98
CA ILE A 54 3.70 -32.01 5.01
C ILE A 54 2.56 -33.00 5.01
N GLU A 55 2.92 -34.29 4.88
CA GLU A 55 1.97 -35.37 5.07
C GLU A 55 1.72 -35.58 6.56
N TRP A 56 0.46 -35.66 6.92
CA TRP A 56 0.00 -35.99 8.26
C TRP A 56 -0.85 -37.22 8.26
N SER A 57 -0.21 -38.35 8.55
CA SER A 57 -0.90 -39.65 8.72
C SER A 57 -1.37 -39.80 10.15
N THR A 58 -2.62 -40.10 10.33
CA THR A 58 -3.21 -40.45 11.63
C THR A 58 -3.57 -41.93 11.58
N ASP A 59 -2.57 -42.79 11.77
CA ASP A 59 -2.72 -44.25 11.64
C ASP A 59 -3.60 -44.89 12.73
N ASN A 60 -3.84 -44.14 13.81
CA ASN A 60 -4.60 -44.60 14.95
C ASN A 60 -5.69 -43.60 15.35
N SER A 61 -6.38 -43.90 16.42
CA SER A 61 -7.52 -43.16 16.92
C SER A 61 -7.29 -41.68 17.03
N PHE A 62 -8.20 -40.92 16.45
CA PHE A 62 -8.32 -39.50 16.73
C PHE A 62 -8.84 -39.33 18.17
N PRO A 63 -8.31 -38.40 18.97
CA PRO A 63 -8.59 -38.35 20.41
C PRO A 63 -10.05 -38.06 20.74
N ALA A 64 -10.43 -38.25 21.99
CA ALA A 64 -11.78 -38.00 22.46
C ALA A 64 -12.15 -36.50 22.31
N SER A 65 -13.46 -36.23 22.27
CA SER A 65 -13.94 -34.86 22.20
C SER A 65 -13.37 -33.98 23.35
N GLY A 66 -12.85 -32.82 23.00
CA GLY A 66 -12.22 -31.88 23.91
C GLY A 66 -10.71 -32.05 24.11
N GLU A 67 -10.12 -33.12 23.61
CA GLU A 67 -8.68 -33.34 23.68
C GLU A 67 -7.96 -32.59 22.54
N VAL A 68 -6.71 -32.20 22.78
CA VAL A 68 -5.89 -31.46 21.81
C VAL A 68 -5.02 -32.43 21.02
N ILE A 69 -5.03 -32.26 19.70
CA ILE A 69 -4.10 -32.92 18.79
C ILE A 69 -3.25 -31.88 18.08
N THR A 70 -1.98 -32.20 17.87
CA THR A 70 -1.01 -31.32 17.21
C THR A 70 -0.53 -31.96 15.90
N THR A 71 -0.43 -31.14 14.85
CA THR A 71 0.14 -31.60 13.57
C THR A 71 1.62 -31.95 13.70
N PRO A 72 2.20 -32.65 12.75
CA PRO A 72 3.65 -32.66 12.55
C PRO A 72 4.19 -31.24 12.40
N ASP A 73 5.52 -31.10 12.43
CA ASP A 73 6.16 -29.82 12.17
C ASP A 73 5.92 -29.36 10.73
N ILE A 74 5.33 -28.18 10.58
CA ILE A 74 5.03 -27.51 9.31
C ILE A 74 5.93 -26.31 9.07
N SER A 75 7.08 -26.23 9.74
CA SER A 75 8.01 -25.11 9.64
C SER A 75 8.41 -24.78 8.19
N ALA A 76 8.67 -25.80 7.38
CA ALA A 76 8.98 -25.63 5.96
C ALA A 76 7.86 -24.93 5.16
N VAL A 77 6.60 -25.25 5.46
CA VAL A 77 5.43 -24.62 4.82
C VAL A 77 5.32 -23.17 5.20
N ILE A 78 5.52 -22.84 6.49
CA ILE A 78 5.48 -21.45 6.98
C ILE A 78 6.69 -20.67 6.48
N GLN A 79 7.87 -21.31 6.42
CA GLN A 79 9.09 -20.66 5.91
C GLN A 79 8.92 -20.17 4.48
N GLU A 80 8.35 -21.00 3.60
CA GLU A 80 8.11 -20.60 2.21
C GLU A 80 7.23 -19.33 2.11
N VAL A 81 6.20 -19.21 2.95
CA VAL A 81 5.38 -17.98 3.01
C VAL A 81 6.17 -16.78 3.54
N VAL A 82 6.94 -16.98 4.60
CA VAL A 82 7.74 -15.92 5.25
C VAL A 82 8.87 -15.42 4.34
N ASP A 83 9.37 -16.28 3.45
CA ASP A 83 10.42 -15.94 2.47
C ASP A 83 9.88 -15.19 1.25
N LEU A 84 8.57 -15.13 1.04
CA LEU A 84 8.00 -14.33 -0.04
C LEU A 84 8.43 -12.86 0.10
N SER A 85 8.90 -12.27 -1.00
CA SER A 85 9.47 -10.92 -1.01
C SER A 85 8.52 -9.83 -0.50
N ALA A 86 7.22 -10.05 -0.59
CA ALA A 86 6.19 -9.15 -0.10
C ALA A 86 5.63 -9.53 1.29
N TRP A 87 6.16 -10.60 1.92
CA TRP A 87 5.74 -10.98 3.27
C TRP A 87 6.27 -9.97 4.29
N CYS A 88 5.35 -9.41 5.05
CA CYS A 88 5.64 -8.50 6.16
C CYS A 88 4.78 -8.91 7.35
N GLY A 89 5.36 -9.21 8.48
CA GLY A 89 4.65 -9.67 9.66
C GLY A 89 3.29 -8.99 9.90
N GLY A 90 2.39 -9.68 10.56
CA GLY A 90 1.01 -9.21 10.81
C GLY A 90 0.05 -9.43 9.62
N LYS A 91 0.46 -10.17 8.59
CA LYS A 91 -0.38 -10.57 7.47
C LYS A 91 -1.11 -11.88 7.72
N ASN A 92 -2.17 -12.12 6.94
CA ASN A 92 -2.92 -13.36 7.00
C ASN A 92 -2.16 -14.49 6.29
N ILE A 93 -2.13 -15.65 6.93
CA ILE A 93 -1.68 -16.92 6.33
C ILE A 93 -2.88 -17.85 6.26
N ASN A 94 -3.19 -18.36 5.08
CA ASN A 94 -4.16 -19.41 4.91
C ASN A 94 -3.44 -20.76 4.89
N ILE A 95 -3.78 -21.65 5.81
CA ILE A 95 -3.33 -23.04 5.81
C ILE A 95 -4.41 -23.88 5.14
N LEU A 96 -4.00 -24.72 4.22
CA LEU A 96 -4.87 -25.60 3.45
C LEU A 96 -4.57 -27.05 3.86
N ILE A 97 -5.61 -27.78 4.24
CA ILE A 97 -5.51 -29.21 4.64
C ILE A 97 -6.39 -30.01 3.70
N GLU A 98 -5.78 -30.94 3.02
CA GLU A 98 -6.43 -31.78 2.03
C GLU A 98 -6.45 -33.22 2.51
N GLY A 99 -7.62 -33.83 2.50
CA GLY A 99 -7.76 -35.28 2.72
C GLY A 99 -7.43 -36.04 1.45
N THR A 100 -6.67 -37.10 1.57
CA THR A 100 -6.31 -37.99 0.45
C THR A 100 -7.22 -39.20 0.34
N SER A 101 -8.10 -39.43 1.32
CA SER A 101 -9.07 -40.53 1.34
C SER A 101 -10.47 -40.06 1.01
N ALA A 102 -11.16 -40.81 0.15
CA ALA A 102 -12.58 -40.63 -0.13
C ALA A 102 -13.51 -41.42 0.83
N ASP A 103 -12.95 -42.18 1.79
CA ASP A 103 -13.73 -42.92 2.75
C ASP A 103 -14.28 -42.01 3.85
N PRO A 104 -15.61 -41.86 3.98
CA PRO A 104 -16.20 -41.07 5.06
C PRO A 104 -15.82 -41.54 6.47
N ALA A 105 -15.48 -42.79 6.65
CA ALA A 105 -15.04 -43.34 7.95
C ALA A 105 -13.68 -42.77 8.36
N SER A 106 -12.89 -42.23 7.43
CA SER A 106 -11.60 -41.57 7.70
C SER A 106 -11.74 -40.09 8.08
N ALA A 107 -12.95 -39.53 8.10
CA ALA A 107 -13.17 -38.14 8.44
C ALA A 107 -12.65 -37.76 9.84
N ARG A 108 -12.12 -36.55 9.99
CA ARG A 108 -11.68 -35.97 11.27
C ARG A 108 -12.49 -34.71 11.55
N GLU A 109 -13.06 -34.67 12.74
CA GLU A 109 -13.87 -33.55 13.18
C GLU A 109 -13.13 -32.74 14.28
N VAL A 110 -12.89 -31.49 14.04
CA VAL A 110 -12.22 -30.58 14.95
C VAL A 110 -13.12 -29.37 15.20
N ARG A 111 -12.97 -28.75 16.36
CA ARG A 111 -13.70 -27.53 16.70
C ARG A 111 -13.27 -26.38 15.82
N ALA A 112 -14.23 -25.57 15.41
CA ALA A 112 -14.00 -24.34 14.67
C ALA A 112 -14.11 -23.11 15.60
N SER A 113 -13.90 -21.91 15.05
CA SER A 113 -13.90 -20.65 15.81
C SER A 113 -15.26 -20.26 16.38
N ASP A 114 -16.35 -20.79 15.86
CA ASP A 114 -17.73 -20.56 16.30
C ASP A 114 -18.06 -21.20 17.66
N VAL A 115 -17.28 -22.19 18.09
CA VAL A 115 -17.40 -22.79 19.44
C VAL A 115 -16.57 -22.06 20.50
N GLY A 116 -16.06 -20.89 20.19
CA GLY A 116 -15.29 -20.04 21.09
C GLY A 116 -13.77 -20.16 20.94
N GLN A 117 -13.05 -19.14 21.38
CA GLN A 117 -11.58 -19.07 21.19
C GLN A 117 -10.81 -20.24 21.79
N SER A 118 -11.29 -20.82 22.90
CA SER A 118 -10.61 -21.95 23.55
C SER A 118 -10.65 -23.25 22.76
N GLY A 119 -11.53 -23.36 21.75
CA GLY A 119 -11.64 -24.56 20.90
C GLY A 119 -11.12 -24.35 19.48
N ALA A 120 -10.89 -23.11 19.06
CA ALA A 120 -10.46 -22.77 17.72
C ALA A 120 -9.05 -23.34 17.41
N PRO A 121 -8.75 -23.68 16.13
CA PRO A 121 -7.41 -24.04 15.71
C PRO A 121 -6.39 -22.95 16.04
N GLN A 122 -5.21 -23.35 16.53
CA GLN A 122 -4.13 -22.44 16.90
C GLN A 122 -2.87 -22.78 16.13
N LEU A 123 -2.37 -21.84 15.35
CA LEU A 123 -1.03 -21.92 14.77
C LEU A 123 -0.01 -21.48 15.82
N VAL A 124 0.92 -22.36 16.16
CA VAL A 124 2.02 -22.13 17.10
C VAL A 124 3.32 -22.09 16.29
N VAL A 125 4.04 -20.99 16.35
CA VAL A 125 5.29 -20.79 15.60
C VAL A 125 6.39 -20.35 16.55
N SER A 126 7.56 -20.96 16.44
CA SER A 126 8.80 -20.54 17.06
C SER A 126 9.75 -20.13 15.93
N TYR A 127 10.36 -18.94 16.03
CA TYR A 127 11.18 -18.38 14.99
C TYR A 127 12.35 -17.58 15.54
N ASP A 128 13.40 -17.43 14.73
CA ASP A 128 14.52 -16.54 14.97
C ASP A 128 14.44 -15.39 13.95
N ASP A 129 14.35 -14.17 14.45
CA ASP A 129 14.26 -12.96 13.64
C ASP A 129 15.61 -12.20 13.55
N SER A 130 16.68 -12.77 14.06
CA SER A 130 18.02 -12.15 14.07
C SER A 130 18.54 -11.83 12.65
N THR A 131 18.07 -12.57 11.63
CA THR A 131 18.40 -12.37 10.21
C THR A 131 17.25 -11.73 9.42
N ALA A 132 16.15 -11.43 10.08
CA ALA A 132 14.97 -10.87 9.41
C ALA A 132 15.27 -9.48 8.85
N SER A 133 15.02 -9.30 7.56
CA SER A 133 14.98 -7.97 6.97
C SER A 133 13.67 -7.30 7.38
N GLY A 134 13.75 -6.12 7.99
CA GLY A 134 12.56 -5.34 8.30
C GLY A 134 11.74 -5.07 7.03
N CYS A 135 10.43 -5.14 7.14
CA CYS A 135 9.56 -4.69 6.08
C CYS A 135 9.48 -3.17 6.07
N VAL A 136 9.64 -2.55 4.92
CA VAL A 136 9.30 -1.15 4.77
C VAL A 136 7.77 -1.06 4.75
N GLN A 137 7.19 -0.64 5.88
CA GLN A 137 5.81 -0.16 5.87
C GLN A 137 5.84 1.27 5.37
N GLY A 138 5.20 1.51 4.22
CA GLY A 138 5.10 2.82 3.64
C GLY A 138 3.67 3.34 3.70
N GLU A 139 3.55 4.63 3.96
CA GLU A 139 2.35 5.40 3.66
C GLU A 139 2.76 6.52 2.72
N GLY A 140 2.14 6.56 1.54
CA GLY A 140 2.30 7.65 0.58
C GLY A 140 1.06 8.51 0.54
N ILE A 141 1.24 9.82 0.60
CA ILE A 141 0.19 10.81 0.33
C ILE A 141 0.68 11.67 -0.84
N TYR A 142 0.01 11.53 -1.96
CA TYR A 142 0.35 12.23 -3.20
C TYR A 142 -0.79 13.16 -3.57
N GLN A 143 -0.47 14.34 -4.09
CA GLN A 143 -1.48 15.34 -4.43
C GLN A 143 -1.31 15.81 -5.87
N VAL A 144 -2.42 16.09 -6.54
CA VAL A 144 -2.43 16.75 -7.84
C VAL A 144 -1.75 18.11 -7.72
N ALA A 145 -0.72 18.36 -8.53
CA ALA A 145 0.18 19.50 -8.36
C ALA A 145 -0.11 20.67 -9.32
N ASP A 146 -0.49 20.38 -10.57
CA ASP A 146 -0.72 21.43 -11.57
C ASP A 146 -1.77 21.07 -12.64
N ALA A 147 -1.96 21.96 -13.60
CA ALA A 147 -2.93 21.79 -14.69
C ALA A 147 -2.71 20.56 -15.58
N LYS A 148 -1.52 19.98 -15.57
CA LYS A 148 -1.20 18.78 -16.37
C LYS A 148 -1.49 17.49 -15.62
N ASP A 149 -1.81 17.60 -14.34
CA ASP A 149 -2.09 16.46 -13.46
C ASP A 149 -3.59 16.25 -13.23
N ASN A 150 -4.46 17.13 -13.74
CA ASN A 150 -5.88 16.86 -13.87
C ASN A 150 -6.42 17.29 -15.22
N SER A 151 -7.39 16.56 -15.71
CA SER A 151 -8.07 16.86 -16.96
C SER A 151 -9.48 16.33 -16.92
N GLU A 152 -10.37 17.05 -17.55
CA GLU A 152 -11.70 16.62 -17.91
C GLU A 152 -11.77 16.48 -19.44
N GLU A 153 -12.46 15.48 -19.93
CA GLU A 153 -12.65 15.27 -21.37
C GLU A 153 -14.16 15.18 -21.65
N ASP A 154 -14.65 16.11 -22.45
CA ASP A 154 -16.06 16.14 -22.84
C ASP A 154 -16.40 15.03 -23.86
N VAL A 155 -17.69 14.93 -24.22
CA VAL A 155 -18.19 13.95 -25.19
C VAL A 155 -17.53 14.06 -26.57
N ASN A 156 -17.01 15.23 -26.92
CA ASN A 156 -16.29 15.50 -28.17
C ASN A 156 -14.77 15.35 -28.02
N GLY A 157 -14.31 14.91 -26.86
CA GLY A 157 -12.90 14.68 -26.57
C GLY A 157 -12.08 15.95 -26.32
N TYR A 158 -12.72 17.09 -26.06
CA TYR A 158 -11.97 18.32 -25.72
C TYR A 158 -11.53 18.28 -24.27
N PRO A 159 -10.25 18.51 -24.03
CA PRO A 159 -9.76 18.61 -22.65
C PRO A 159 -10.16 19.93 -22.00
N ASN A 160 -10.51 19.87 -20.72
CA ASN A 160 -10.72 21.00 -19.86
C ASN A 160 -9.92 20.79 -18.55
N THR A 161 -9.30 21.87 -18.08
CA THR A 161 -8.56 21.87 -16.81
C THR A 161 -9.13 22.89 -15.84
N GLY A 162 -10.44 23.10 -15.91
CA GLY A 162 -11.16 24.16 -15.19
C GLY A 162 -11.03 24.14 -13.65
N GLY A 163 -11.76 25.04 -13.00
CA GLY A 163 -11.70 25.22 -11.55
C GLY A 163 -12.40 24.14 -10.72
N GLU A 164 -13.12 23.22 -11.36
CA GLU A 164 -13.88 22.14 -10.75
C GLU A 164 -13.69 20.86 -11.55
N LEU A 165 -13.54 19.71 -10.88
CA LEU A 165 -13.73 18.39 -11.46
C LEU A 165 -15.23 18.07 -11.43
N SER A 166 -15.88 18.09 -12.58
CA SER A 166 -17.31 17.92 -12.72
C SER A 166 -17.66 16.46 -13.06
N PHE A 167 -17.99 15.65 -12.06
CA PHE A 167 -18.42 14.25 -12.21
C PHE A 167 -19.85 14.21 -12.77
N ASN A 168 -19.98 14.44 -14.07
CA ASN A 168 -21.29 14.61 -14.72
C ASN A 168 -21.25 14.17 -16.19
N SER A 169 -22.05 13.19 -16.55
CA SER A 169 -22.16 12.68 -17.91
C SER A 169 -22.71 13.67 -18.94
N SER A 170 -23.34 14.77 -18.48
CA SER A 170 -23.82 15.81 -19.39
C SER A 170 -22.72 16.73 -19.89
N TYR A 171 -21.58 16.78 -19.21
CA TYR A 171 -20.45 17.65 -19.53
C TYR A 171 -19.17 16.88 -19.82
N ASN A 172 -18.89 15.81 -19.07
CA ASN A 172 -17.64 15.08 -19.16
C ASN A 172 -17.89 13.57 -19.33
N ASP A 173 -17.16 12.96 -20.28
CA ASP A 173 -17.10 11.51 -20.43
C ASP A 173 -16.02 10.89 -19.55
N TYR A 174 -14.92 11.63 -19.37
CA TYR A 174 -13.74 11.16 -18.64
C TYR A 174 -13.15 12.27 -17.80
N ILE A 175 -12.69 11.90 -16.61
CA ILE A 175 -11.89 12.75 -15.73
C ILE A 175 -10.61 12.00 -15.37
N GLY A 176 -9.46 12.67 -15.47
CA GLY A 176 -8.16 12.13 -15.11
C GLY A 176 -7.53 12.90 -13.95
N VAL A 177 -6.89 12.17 -13.04
CA VAL A 177 -6.01 12.71 -11.99
C VAL A 177 -4.70 11.96 -12.00
N ARG A 178 -3.58 12.66 -11.91
CA ARG A 178 -2.23 12.12 -11.93
C ARG A 178 -1.47 12.56 -10.70
N PHE A 179 -0.69 11.65 -10.16
CA PHE A 179 0.14 11.82 -8.98
C PHE A 179 1.58 11.57 -9.36
N ARG A 180 2.46 12.50 -9.02
CA ARG A 180 3.87 12.44 -9.39
C ARG A 180 4.71 11.78 -8.30
N ASN A 181 5.84 11.20 -8.74
CA ASN A 181 6.86 10.65 -7.85
C ASN A 181 6.26 9.69 -6.80
N VAL A 182 5.48 8.72 -7.26
CA VAL A 182 4.82 7.74 -6.39
C VAL A 182 5.84 6.73 -5.89
N ASN A 183 6.30 6.89 -4.66
CA ASN A 183 7.36 6.09 -4.04
C ASN A 183 6.82 4.77 -3.47
N ILE A 184 6.34 3.89 -4.34
CA ILE A 184 5.88 2.54 -3.99
C ILE A 184 6.79 1.53 -4.70
N PRO A 185 7.43 0.60 -4.00
CA PRO A 185 8.25 -0.43 -4.64
C PRO A 185 7.44 -1.28 -5.61
N GLN A 186 8.08 -1.73 -6.70
CA GLN A 186 7.47 -2.70 -7.61
C GLN A 186 7.05 -3.96 -6.85
N GLY A 187 5.86 -4.46 -7.13
CA GLY A 187 5.33 -5.66 -6.49
C GLY A 187 4.98 -5.50 -5.01
N ALA A 188 5.00 -4.27 -4.47
CA ALA A 188 4.59 -4.01 -3.10
C ALA A 188 3.17 -4.52 -2.81
N VAL A 189 2.96 -5.03 -1.61
CA VAL A 189 1.62 -5.41 -1.15
C VAL A 189 0.88 -4.15 -0.73
N ILE A 190 -0.10 -3.75 -1.53
CA ILE A 190 -0.95 -2.60 -1.21
C ILE A 190 -1.99 -3.04 -0.18
N THR A 191 -1.96 -2.43 1.00
CA THR A 191 -2.83 -2.80 2.12
C THR A 191 -4.07 -1.94 2.23
N ASP A 192 -4.03 -0.73 1.72
CA ASP A 192 -5.13 0.22 1.68
C ASP A 192 -4.80 1.29 0.64
N ALA A 193 -5.77 1.69 -0.19
CA ALA A 193 -5.59 2.80 -1.10
C ALA A 193 -6.93 3.47 -1.41
N TYR A 194 -6.94 4.80 -1.49
CA TYR A 194 -8.12 5.57 -1.88
C TYR A 194 -7.75 6.93 -2.44
N LEU A 195 -8.65 7.48 -3.24
CA LEU A 195 -8.59 8.88 -3.64
C LEU A 195 -9.41 9.72 -2.65
N GLU A 196 -8.89 10.89 -2.31
CA GLU A 196 -9.63 11.92 -1.58
C GLU A 196 -9.99 13.07 -2.53
N PHE A 197 -11.25 13.48 -2.45
CA PHE A 197 -11.77 14.63 -3.17
C PHE A 197 -12.41 15.60 -2.17
N THR A 198 -12.06 16.88 -2.25
CA THR A 198 -12.74 17.92 -1.50
C THR A 198 -13.90 18.45 -2.34
N ALA A 199 -15.11 18.39 -1.81
CA ALA A 199 -16.31 18.83 -2.53
C ALA A 199 -16.26 20.32 -2.88
N TYR A 200 -16.53 20.62 -4.14
CA TYR A 200 -16.57 22.01 -4.66
C TYR A 200 -17.85 22.75 -4.26
N SER A 201 -18.96 22.02 -4.16
CA SER A 201 -20.28 22.58 -3.82
C SER A 201 -21.13 21.58 -3.06
N THR A 202 -22.16 22.07 -2.35
CA THR A 202 -23.15 21.19 -1.73
C THR A 202 -24.08 20.61 -2.77
N ARG A 203 -24.23 19.26 -2.76
CA ARG A 203 -25.12 18.48 -3.62
C ARG A 203 -25.66 17.28 -2.86
N THR A 204 -26.94 17.28 -2.56
CA THR A 204 -27.62 16.28 -1.70
C THR A 204 -28.74 15.54 -2.41
N TYR A 205 -28.79 15.60 -3.72
CA TYR A 205 -29.83 14.95 -4.53
C TYR A 205 -29.26 14.03 -5.59
N GLY A 206 -30.10 13.13 -6.09
CA GLY A 206 -29.73 12.11 -7.06
C GLY A 206 -29.01 10.93 -6.42
N ASN A 207 -28.73 9.92 -7.22
CA ASN A 207 -27.95 8.74 -6.84
C ASN A 207 -26.66 8.72 -7.67
N PRO A 208 -25.66 9.55 -7.32
CA PRO A 208 -24.48 9.70 -8.14
C PRO A 208 -23.57 8.47 -8.03
N SER A 209 -23.01 8.10 -9.16
CA SER A 209 -21.96 7.08 -9.20
C SER A 209 -20.97 7.36 -10.30
N MET A 210 -19.78 6.80 -10.16
CA MET A 210 -18.75 6.79 -11.20
C MET A 210 -17.94 5.51 -11.14
N ARG A 211 -17.29 5.16 -12.24
CA ARG A 211 -16.29 4.09 -12.28
C ARG A 211 -14.90 4.69 -12.19
N ILE A 212 -14.03 4.09 -11.38
CA ILE A 212 -12.63 4.47 -11.18
C ILE A 212 -11.75 3.37 -11.73
N ARG A 213 -10.74 3.73 -12.55
CA ARG A 213 -9.73 2.83 -13.12
C ARG A 213 -8.36 3.47 -13.04
N GLY A 214 -7.32 2.67 -12.88
CA GLY A 214 -5.94 3.11 -13.06
C GLY A 214 -5.57 3.24 -14.53
N VAL A 215 -4.63 4.09 -14.85
CA VAL A 215 -3.95 4.07 -16.15
C VAL A 215 -2.95 2.93 -16.12
N ALA A 216 -3.06 2.00 -17.08
CA ALA A 216 -2.19 0.84 -17.18
C ALA A 216 -0.89 1.22 -17.89
N ASP A 217 -0.12 2.12 -17.28
CA ASP A 217 1.17 2.61 -17.75
C ASP A 217 2.21 2.44 -16.63
N ASP A 218 3.47 2.28 -17.00
CA ASP A 218 4.55 2.14 -16.04
C ASP A 218 4.94 3.48 -15.43
N ASP A 219 4.83 4.56 -16.24
CA ASP A 219 5.09 5.94 -15.86
C ASP A 219 4.09 6.86 -16.56
N ALA A 220 3.02 7.22 -15.87
CA ALA A 220 1.89 7.91 -16.47
C ALA A 220 2.27 9.32 -16.96
N SER A 221 2.20 9.53 -18.27
CA SER A 221 2.47 10.83 -18.87
C SER A 221 1.44 11.88 -18.44
N ASP A 222 1.82 13.15 -18.47
CA ASP A 222 0.96 14.29 -18.18
C ASP A 222 -0.29 14.32 -19.08
N PHE A 223 -1.36 14.92 -18.58
CA PHE A 223 -2.58 15.17 -19.33
C PHE A 223 -2.43 16.47 -20.12
N HIS A 224 -1.78 16.40 -21.27
CA HIS A 224 -1.50 17.60 -22.07
C HIS A 224 -2.82 18.28 -22.50
N PRO A 225 -3.02 19.58 -22.17
CA PRO A 225 -4.30 20.27 -22.35
C PRO A 225 -4.79 20.41 -23.78
N ASN A 226 -3.93 20.13 -24.78
CA ASN A 226 -4.23 20.31 -26.20
C ASN A 226 -4.48 18.99 -26.97
N ARG A 227 -4.58 17.85 -26.27
CA ARG A 227 -4.82 16.55 -26.93
C ARG A 227 -6.25 16.08 -26.70
N ARG A 228 -7.03 16.06 -27.79
CA ARG A 228 -8.36 15.46 -27.81
C ARG A 228 -8.31 13.95 -27.56
N TYR A 229 -9.34 13.42 -26.94
CA TYR A 229 -9.53 11.99 -26.66
C TYR A 229 -8.39 11.35 -25.87
N ARG A 230 -7.64 12.15 -25.12
CA ARG A 230 -6.47 11.65 -24.39
C ARG A 230 -6.86 10.63 -23.34
N LEU A 231 -7.83 10.96 -22.46
CA LEU A 231 -8.24 10.09 -21.36
C LEU A 231 -8.97 8.84 -21.86
N ARG A 232 -9.82 9.00 -22.88
CA ARG A 232 -10.55 7.92 -23.51
C ARG A 232 -9.64 6.80 -24.02
N ASN A 233 -8.54 7.18 -24.67
CA ASN A 233 -7.63 6.27 -25.36
C ASN A 233 -6.51 5.71 -24.47
N LEU A 234 -6.38 6.14 -23.21
CA LEU A 234 -5.40 5.56 -22.30
C LEU A 234 -5.72 4.08 -22.04
N PRO A 235 -4.71 3.21 -21.98
CA PRO A 235 -4.89 1.85 -21.49
C PRO A 235 -5.29 1.92 -20.00
N LYS A 236 -6.23 1.07 -19.58
CA LYS A 236 -6.81 1.13 -18.24
C LYS A 236 -6.81 -0.24 -17.57
N THR A 237 -6.60 -0.24 -16.27
CA THR A 237 -6.77 -1.42 -15.42
C THR A 237 -8.24 -1.85 -15.34
N SER A 238 -8.53 -2.95 -14.67
CA SER A 238 -9.87 -3.19 -14.12
C SER A 238 -10.27 -2.03 -13.21
N GLY A 239 -11.56 -1.89 -12.93
CA GLY A 239 -12.04 -0.75 -12.15
C GLY A 239 -13.09 -1.14 -11.13
N ILE A 240 -13.39 -0.18 -10.27
CA ILE A 240 -14.47 -0.26 -9.29
C ILE A 240 -15.52 0.81 -9.53
N THR A 241 -16.73 0.59 -9.06
CA THR A 241 -17.79 1.60 -9.05
C THR A 241 -17.87 2.24 -7.66
N TRP A 242 -17.89 3.57 -7.64
CA TRP A 242 -18.15 4.34 -6.43
C TRP A 242 -19.55 4.94 -6.48
N SER A 243 -20.43 4.48 -5.59
CA SER A 243 -21.70 5.16 -5.29
C SER A 243 -21.38 6.29 -4.32
N MET A 244 -21.46 7.53 -4.83
CA MET A 244 -21.04 8.71 -4.08
C MET A 244 -22.12 9.13 -3.08
N PRO A 245 -21.76 9.56 -1.86
CA PRO A 245 -22.68 10.11 -0.89
C PRO A 245 -23.14 11.53 -1.27
N ASP A 246 -23.94 12.12 -0.41
CA ASP A 246 -24.21 13.56 -0.46
C ASP A 246 -22.92 14.33 -0.22
N PHE A 247 -22.66 15.31 -1.10
CA PHE A 247 -21.50 16.20 -0.97
C PHE A 247 -21.91 17.50 -0.29
N TYR A 248 -21.11 17.91 0.70
CA TYR A 248 -21.22 19.22 1.34
C TYR A 248 -19.98 20.02 1.02
N ASN A 249 -20.15 21.27 0.64
CA ASN A 249 -19.05 22.16 0.22
C ASN A 249 -17.87 22.13 1.21
N ASN A 250 -16.66 21.93 0.67
CA ASN A 250 -15.39 21.85 1.40
C ASN A 250 -15.22 20.61 2.31
N TYR A 251 -16.14 19.65 2.33
CA TYR A 251 -15.92 18.38 3.00
C TYR A 251 -15.09 17.44 2.12
N VAL A 252 -14.28 16.61 2.76
CA VAL A 252 -13.43 15.63 2.09
C VAL A 252 -14.18 14.29 2.02
N TYR A 253 -14.14 13.68 0.84
CA TYR A 253 -14.76 12.39 0.55
C TYR A 253 -13.74 11.42 0.01
N ARG A 254 -13.79 10.19 0.50
CA ARG A 254 -12.92 9.09 0.08
C ARG A 254 -13.66 8.16 -0.85
N THR A 255 -12.95 7.66 -1.85
CA THR A 255 -13.44 6.55 -2.67
C THR A 255 -13.52 5.27 -1.83
N PRO A 256 -14.22 4.23 -2.30
CA PRO A 256 -13.97 2.88 -1.81
C PRO A 256 -12.49 2.50 -1.98
N ASP A 257 -12.07 1.40 -1.36
CA ASP A 257 -10.71 0.88 -1.50
C ASP A 257 -10.38 0.60 -2.98
N ILE A 258 -9.27 1.19 -3.44
CA ILE A 258 -8.69 1.00 -4.78
C ILE A 258 -7.35 0.26 -4.74
N SER A 259 -7.02 -0.43 -3.64
CA SER A 259 -5.77 -1.17 -3.49
C SER A 259 -5.52 -2.15 -4.64
N GLY A 260 -6.56 -2.84 -5.11
CA GLY A 260 -6.50 -3.73 -6.26
C GLY A 260 -6.16 -3.01 -7.58
N ILE A 261 -6.56 -1.74 -7.74
CA ILE A 261 -6.20 -0.92 -8.91
C ILE A 261 -4.74 -0.49 -8.82
N VAL A 262 -4.32 0.03 -7.66
CA VAL A 262 -2.92 0.42 -7.41
C VAL A 262 -2.00 -0.78 -7.60
N LYS A 263 -2.38 -1.95 -7.08
CA LYS A 263 -1.62 -3.19 -7.25
C LYS A 263 -1.41 -3.54 -8.72
N GLN A 264 -2.42 -3.45 -9.58
CA GLN A 264 -2.29 -3.71 -11.01
C GLN A 264 -1.28 -2.79 -11.69
N ILE A 265 -1.03 -1.60 -11.16
CA ILE A 265 -0.03 -0.66 -11.69
C ILE A 265 1.35 -1.02 -11.15
N VAL A 266 1.51 -1.19 -9.84
CA VAL A 266 2.83 -1.44 -9.24
C VAL A 266 3.38 -2.85 -9.53
N ASP A 267 2.53 -3.81 -9.93
CA ASP A 267 2.95 -5.15 -10.37
C ASP A 267 3.49 -5.17 -11.81
N ARG A 268 3.36 -4.09 -12.57
CA ARG A 268 3.86 -4.02 -13.94
C ARG A 268 5.38 -4.11 -13.97
N SER A 269 5.92 -4.84 -14.93
CA SER A 269 7.37 -5.10 -15.01
C SER A 269 8.23 -3.84 -15.23
N GLY A 270 7.65 -2.77 -15.79
CA GLY A 270 8.33 -1.49 -16.00
C GLY A 270 8.07 -0.47 -14.89
N TRP A 271 7.22 -0.77 -13.90
CA TRP A 271 7.00 0.13 -12.77
C TRP A 271 8.27 0.28 -11.93
N GLN A 272 8.60 1.51 -11.58
CA GLN A 272 9.67 1.83 -10.65
C GLN A 272 9.16 2.79 -9.58
N SER A 273 9.69 2.67 -8.37
CA SER A 273 9.44 3.66 -7.31
C SER A 273 9.90 5.04 -7.77
N GLY A 274 9.02 6.03 -7.66
CA GLY A 274 9.25 7.38 -8.16
C GLY A 274 8.59 7.66 -9.52
N ASN A 275 8.00 6.66 -10.18
CA ASN A 275 7.20 6.88 -11.37
C ASN A 275 5.87 7.56 -11.06
N ASP A 276 5.24 8.14 -12.06
CA ASP A 276 3.96 8.82 -11.94
C ASP A 276 2.80 7.84 -12.12
N MET A 277 1.77 7.99 -11.32
CA MET A 277 0.57 7.14 -11.33
C MET A 277 -0.67 7.96 -11.66
N ALA A 278 -1.55 7.44 -12.52
CA ALA A 278 -2.75 8.16 -12.89
C ALA A 278 -4.01 7.28 -12.80
N PHE A 279 -5.13 7.95 -12.58
CA PHE A 279 -6.45 7.34 -12.53
C PHE A 279 -7.39 8.07 -13.48
N VAL A 280 -8.32 7.30 -14.04
CA VAL A 280 -9.36 7.81 -14.91
C VAL A 280 -10.71 7.41 -14.36
N MET A 281 -11.60 8.38 -14.22
CA MET A 281 -13.00 8.20 -13.85
C MET A 281 -13.90 8.38 -15.08
N ASP A 282 -14.93 7.55 -15.17
CA ASP A 282 -15.93 7.56 -16.22
C ASP A 282 -17.29 7.00 -15.75
N ASN A 283 -18.23 6.82 -16.66
CA ASN A 283 -19.58 6.28 -16.36
C ASN A 283 -20.28 7.07 -15.24
N PHE A 284 -20.24 8.39 -15.35
CA PHE A 284 -20.88 9.26 -14.37
C PHE A 284 -22.40 9.15 -14.42
N VAL A 285 -23.02 9.00 -13.26
CA VAL A 285 -24.46 9.08 -13.06
C VAL A 285 -24.72 10.21 -12.08
N SER A 286 -25.64 11.13 -12.41
CA SER A 286 -25.89 12.35 -11.64
C SER A 286 -24.62 13.23 -11.52
N TYR A 287 -24.68 14.25 -10.68
CA TYR A 287 -23.62 15.24 -10.57
C TYR A 287 -23.03 15.30 -9.15
N ARG A 288 -21.70 15.32 -9.09
CA ARG A 288 -20.90 15.78 -7.95
C ARG A 288 -19.73 16.58 -8.50
N GLY A 289 -19.22 17.52 -7.71
CA GLY A 289 -18.06 18.31 -8.08
C GLY A 289 -17.00 18.34 -7.01
N ALA A 290 -15.73 18.31 -7.41
CA ALA A 290 -14.58 18.41 -6.53
C ALA A 290 -13.64 19.56 -6.95
N HIS A 291 -12.86 20.05 -6.00
CA HIS A 291 -11.80 21.02 -6.30
C HIS A 291 -10.72 20.41 -7.19
N THR A 292 -10.07 21.25 -7.99
CA THR A 292 -8.92 20.91 -8.85
C THR A 292 -7.62 21.41 -8.23
N TYR A 293 -6.51 21.30 -8.96
CA TYR A 293 -5.22 21.89 -8.62
C TYR A 293 -5.29 23.40 -8.33
N ASN A 294 -6.26 24.13 -8.87
CA ASN A 294 -6.44 25.58 -8.63
C ASN A 294 -6.70 25.93 -7.16
N SER A 295 -7.04 24.93 -6.37
CA SER A 295 -7.17 25.06 -4.92
C SER A 295 -6.17 24.10 -4.25
N PRO A 296 -4.88 24.45 -4.14
CA PRO A 296 -3.82 23.49 -3.76
C PRO A 296 -4.08 22.73 -2.46
N SER A 297 -4.64 23.36 -1.44
CA SER A 297 -4.97 22.68 -0.17
C SER A 297 -6.14 21.69 -0.28
N LYS A 298 -6.92 21.74 -1.37
CA LYS A 298 -8.13 20.95 -1.62
C LYS A 298 -8.04 20.08 -2.86
N ALA A 299 -6.92 20.13 -3.58
CA ALA A 299 -6.68 19.33 -4.76
C ALA A 299 -6.78 17.82 -4.43
N PRO A 300 -7.17 16.98 -5.39
CA PRO A 300 -7.30 15.54 -5.18
C PRO A 300 -6.02 14.93 -4.62
N LYS A 301 -6.16 13.95 -3.75
CA LYS A 301 -5.06 13.19 -3.17
C LYS A 301 -5.22 11.71 -3.43
N LEU A 302 -4.10 11.03 -3.60
CA LEU A 302 -3.97 9.58 -3.53
C LEU A 302 -3.30 9.25 -2.19
N ILE A 303 -3.95 8.40 -1.41
CA ILE A 303 -3.41 7.86 -0.17
C ILE A 303 -3.21 6.36 -0.40
N VAL A 304 -2.00 5.87 -0.12
CA VAL A 304 -1.67 4.45 -0.26
C VAL A 304 -0.90 3.98 0.96
N LYS A 305 -1.35 2.87 1.54
CA LYS A 305 -0.58 2.11 2.52
C LYS A 305 -0.10 0.82 1.87
N PHE A 306 1.16 0.52 2.06
CA PHE A 306 1.76 -0.65 1.45
C PHE A 306 2.84 -1.25 2.34
N ASN A 307 3.11 -2.52 2.09
CA ASN A 307 4.27 -3.20 2.62
C ASN A 307 5.12 -3.64 1.42
N GLY A 308 6.37 -3.33 1.45
CA GLY A 308 7.33 -3.76 0.45
C GLY A 308 8.57 -4.31 1.13
N ALA A 309 9.22 -5.26 0.51
CA ALA A 309 10.58 -5.57 0.88
C ALA A 309 11.43 -4.33 0.60
N ALA A 310 12.29 -3.95 1.54
CA ALA A 310 13.39 -3.07 1.21
C ALA A 310 14.19 -3.78 0.11
N THR A 311 14.18 -3.25 -1.12
CA THR A 311 15.06 -3.76 -2.16
C THR A 311 16.49 -3.56 -1.64
N PRO A 312 17.31 -4.61 -1.46
CA PRO A 312 18.69 -4.40 -1.10
C PRO A 312 19.34 -3.56 -2.22
N GLY A 313 19.60 -2.29 -1.94
CA GLY A 313 20.17 -1.37 -2.93
C GLY A 313 19.31 -0.13 -3.28
N ALA A 314 18.04 -0.10 -2.94
CA ALA A 314 17.21 1.10 -3.05
C ALA A 314 16.99 1.75 -1.68
N SER A 315 18.04 1.95 -0.92
CA SER A 315 17.99 2.98 0.11
C SER A 315 18.00 4.31 -0.64
N ALA A 316 16.85 5.00 -0.69
CA ALA A 316 16.87 6.42 -0.98
C ALA A 316 18.00 6.99 -0.10
N THR A 317 19.03 7.52 -0.73
CA THR A 317 20.12 8.13 0.01
C THR A 317 19.46 9.19 0.92
N VAL A 318 20.03 9.46 2.08
CA VAL A 318 19.56 10.54 2.97
C VAL A 318 19.35 11.82 2.14
N ARG A 319 20.13 12.01 1.09
CA ARG A 319 20.00 13.08 0.12
C ARG A 319 18.69 13.00 -0.66
N GLU A 320 18.31 11.87 -1.22
CA GLU A 320 17.06 11.70 -1.99
C GLU A 320 15.84 11.85 -1.10
N HIS A 321 15.89 11.33 0.12
CA HIS A 321 14.82 11.53 1.10
C HIS A 321 14.70 13.00 1.50
N LEU A 322 15.82 13.71 1.73
CA LEU A 322 15.79 15.14 2.04
C LEU A 322 15.34 15.97 0.86
N VAL A 323 15.74 15.64 -0.36
CA VAL A 323 15.26 16.32 -1.59
C VAL A 323 13.75 16.15 -1.72
N SER A 324 13.25 14.93 -1.59
CA SER A 324 11.80 14.66 -1.63
C SER A 324 11.04 15.45 -0.56
N LYS A 325 11.59 15.60 0.65
CA LYS A 325 10.97 16.41 1.72
C LYS A 325 11.07 17.92 1.47
N ILE A 326 12.10 18.36 0.79
CA ILE A 326 12.26 19.77 0.39
C ILE A 326 11.24 20.13 -0.70
N ASP A 327 11.03 19.23 -1.67
CA ASP A 327 10.07 19.43 -2.75
C ASP A 327 8.61 19.44 -2.26
N GLU A 328 8.33 18.81 -1.11
CA GLU A 328 7.03 18.87 -0.43
C GLU A 328 6.74 20.22 0.25
N LEU A 329 7.76 21.04 0.45
CA LEU A 329 7.61 22.33 1.15
C LEU A 329 7.10 23.41 0.19
N SER A 330 5.82 23.70 0.26
CA SER A 330 5.26 24.86 -0.46
C SER A 330 5.75 26.17 0.15
N ALA A 331 6.37 27.01 -0.66
CA ALA A 331 6.85 28.34 -0.27
C ALA A 331 5.69 29.34 -0.12
N ASN A 332 4.83 29.15 0.88
CA ASN A 332 3.78 30.10 1.23
C ASN A 332 4.17 30.84 2.52
N GLY A 333 4.99 31.89 2.39
CA GLY A 333 5.34 32.78 3.49
C GLY A 333 6.78 33.31 3.46
N PHE A 334 7.02 34.33 4.23
CA PHE A 334 8.33 35.01 4.34
C PHE A 334 9.38 34.28 5.20
N THR A 335 9.19 33.02 5.50
CA THR A 335 10.14 32.23 6.32
C THR A 335 11.13 31.54 5.39
N PRO A 336 12.45 31.72 5.54
CA PRO A 336 13.45 31.11 4.67
C PRO A 336 13.68 29.62 5.03
N ILE A 337 12.64 28.80 4.88
CA ILE A 337 12.70 27.37 5.20
C ILE A 337 13.67 26.66 4.26
N VAL A 338 13.66 27.02 2.99
CA VAL A 338 14.56 26.44 1.97
C VAL A 338 16.03 26.68 2.32
N ASP A 339 16.34 27.92 2.72
CA ASP A 339 17.69 28.29 3.10
C ASP A 339 18.13 27.59 4.39
N THR A 340 17.23 27.40 5.35
CA THR A 340 17.50 26.68 6.59
C THR A 340 17.76 25.18 6.34
N LEU A 341 17.03 24.57 5.42
CA LEU A 341 17.20 23.17 5.03
C LEU A 341 18.47 22.96 4.21
N LEU A 342 18.79 23.90 3.31
CA LEU A 342 20.05 23.88 2.57
C LEU A 342 21.24 24.00 3.52
N GLU A 343 21.16 24.84 4.53
CA GLU A 343 22.15 24.95 5.60
C GLU A 343 22.26 23.67 6.42
N ALA A 344 21.14 23.04 6.76
CA ALA A 344 21.14 21.75 7.44
C ALA A 344 21.76 20.66 6.57
N ALA A 345 21.43 20.59 5.29
CA ALA A 345 22.00 19.64 4.34
C ALA A 345 23.52 19.86 4.17
N ASN A 346 23.97 21.12 4.09
CA ASN A 346 25.38 21.44 4.06
C ASN A 346 26.10 21.03 5.37
N TYR A 347 25.44 21.25 6.51
CA TYR A 347 25.96 20.83 7.81
C TYR A 347 26.16 19.32 7.91
N TYR A 348 25.10 18.56 7.59
CA TYR A 348 25.15 17.08 7.60
C TYR A 348 26.06 16.52 6.50
N GLY A 349 26.20 17.19 5.37
CA GLY A 349 27.13 16.84 4.30
C GLY A 349 28.59 17.28 4.54
N GLY A 350 28.92 17.78 5.73
CA GLY A 350 30.28 18.24 6.06
C GLY A 350 30.74 19.47 5.27
N ARG A 351 29.84 20.19 4.58
CA ARG A 351 30.14 21.37 3.80
C ARG A 351 30.11 22.66 4.63
N SER A 352 30.71 23.72 4.10
CA SER A 352 30.66 25.03 4.76
C SER A 352 29.26 25.59 4.82
N VAL A 353 28.86 26.05 6.02
CA VAL A 353 27.57 26.66 6.30
C VAL A 353 27.72 28.16 6.08
N ASP A 354 27.21 28.69 4.97
CA ASP A 354 27.45 30.09 4.58
C ASP A 354 26.28 31.04 4.88
N TYR A 355 25.06 30.55 4.76
CA TYR A 355 23.86 31.35 4.88
C TYR A 355 23.70 31.97 6.27
N GLY A 356 23.93 31.19 7.29
CA GLY A 356 23.87 31.65 8.66
C GLY A 356 24.91 32.72 8.99
N ARG A 357 26.07 32.72 8.32
CA ARG A 357 27.09 33.77 8.44
C ARG A 357 26.64 35.11 7.86
N LYS A 358 26.12 35.09 6.63
CA LYS A 358 25.68 36.29 5.93
C LYS A 358 24.58 37.00 6.68
N ARG A 359 23.66 36.27 7.26
CA ARG A 359 22.57 36.84 8.05
C ARG A 359 22.98 37.36 9.41
N GLY A 360 24.07 36.83 9.98
CA GLY A 360 24.62 37.25 11.24
C GLY A 360 25.34 38.60 11.21
N GLU A 361 25.66 39.13 10.03
CA GLU A 361 26.34 40.43 9.88
C GLU A 361 25.40 41.61 10.07
N ASN A 362 24.09 41.42 9.89
CA ASN A 362 23.09 42.51 9.90
C ASN A 362 22.16 42.51 11.12
N ASP A 363 22.34 41.58 12.08
CA ASP A 363 21.45 41.44 13.24
C ASP A 363 22.26 41.30 14.52
N VAL A 364 22.05 42.24 15.44
CA VAL A 364 22.74 42.34 16.74
C VAL A 364 22.60 41.06 17.61
N ASN A 365 21.57 40.25 17.38
CA ASN A 365 21.31 39.04 18.13
C ASN A 365 21.95 37.81 17.52
N TRP A 366 22.70 37.92 16.45
CA TRP A 366 23.23 36.78 15.68
C TRP A 366 24.59 36.27 16.13
N SER A 367 25.32 37.03 16.92
CA SER A 367 26.66 36.65 17.37
C SER A 367 26.65 35.31 18.12
N VAL A 368 25.66 35.09 18.98
CA VAL A 368 25.50 33.82 19.75
C VAL A 368 25.14 32.65 18.83
N ARG A 369 24.25 32.87 17.88
CA ARG A 369 23.83 31.79 16.94
C ARG A 369 24.95 31.43 15.99
N ARG A 370 25.74 32.36 15.55
CA ARG A 370 26.91 32.14 14.69
C ARG A 370 28.00 31.33 15.40
N SER A 371 28.31 31.68 16.64
CA SER A 371 29.30 30.97 17.43
C SER A 371 28.85 29.50 17.75
N THR A 372 27.59 29.31 18.03
CA THR A 372 27.04 28.01 18.34
C THR A 372 27.11 27.07 17.12
N ARG A 373 26.83 27.58 15.92
CA ARG A 373 26.92 26.78 14.69
C ARG A 373 28.35 26.39 14.33
N VAL A 374 29.30 27.28 14.48
CA VAL A 374 30.70 26.99 14.15
C VAL A 374 31.33 26.02 15.16
N SER A 375 30.97 26.13 16.44
CA SER A 375 31.49 25.23 17.46
C SER A 375 30.93 23.80 17.34
N HIS A 376 29.68 23.64 16.93
CA HIS A 376 29.12 22.30 16.76
C HIS A 376 29.73 21.54 15.58
N ARG A 377 30.13 22.23 14.52
CA ARG A 377 30.74 21.56 13.37
C ARG A 377 32.10 20.92 13.71
N SER A 378 32.87 21.52 14.54
CA SER A 378 34.19 21.03 14.90
C SER A 378 34.17 19.84 15.88
N SER A 379 33.07 19.64 16.58
CA SER A 379 32.94 18.61 17.60
C SER A 379 32.29 17.31 17.15
N TYR A 380 31.51 17.36 16.04
CA TYR A 380 30.69 16.21 15.60
C TYR A 380 31.18 15.53 14.32
N LEU A 381 32.09 16.17 13.59
CA LEU A 381 32.64 15.57 12.37
C LEU A 381 34.12 15.27 12.59
N GLY A 382 34.41 14.27 13.40
CA GLY A 382 35.66 13.50 13.26
C GLY A 382 35.66 12.89 11.86
N ALA A 383 36.80 12.80 11.22
CA ALA A 383 36.94 12.42 9.81
C ALA A 383 36.33 11.08 9.40
N ASP A 384 35.79 10.30 10.35
CA ASP A 384 35.25 8.94 10.13
C ASP A 384 33.77 8.78 10.50
N SER A 385 33.06 9.84 10.79
CA SER A 385 31.65 9.75 11.21
C SER A 385 30.68 10.27 10.15
N ILE A 386 30.79 9.77 8.93
CA ILE A 386 29.72 9.92 7.98
C ILE A 386 29.44 8.55 7.39
N LEU A 387 28.35 8.12 7.87
CA LEU A 387 27.31 7.38 7.17
C LEU A 387 27.73 6.72 5.85
#